data_cd95e66a03e79dcf5cb7991cfe41c34b
#
_entry.id   cd95e66a03e79dcf5cb7991cfe41c34b
#
_cell.length_a   1.000
_cell.length_b   1.000
_cell.length_c   1.000
_cell.angle_alpha   90.00
_cell.angle_beta   90.00
_cell.angle_gamma   90.00
#
_symmetry.space_group_name_H-M   'P 1'
#
loop_
_entity.id
_entity.type
_entity.pdbx_description
1 polymer ?
#
loop_
_entity_poly.entity_id
_entity_poly.type
_entity_poly.pdbx_seq_one_letter_code
_entity_poly.pdbx_strand_id
1 'polypeptide(L)'
;IYDETAEVLKKHGKNLAEIEEVEPEPSLGNGGLGRLAACFLDSIATLGLPGDGIGPEIVREARKVLDRVAEKYGHRFTYKEVLMGGCSIDAYGVPLTDEALATAKASDAVLLGAVGGRVGVDSWYELPPNKRPEAGLLAIRKGLELFANLRPAYLYSELKGACPLKEEVADKGFDMIIVRELTGGLYFGERSTKEVNGVVTAVDTLKYDENEIRRIAIKAFEIAMKRNKHIISVDKANVLDTSRLWRKIVAEVSKDYPEVKVEDMLVDNCAMQLVKDPAQFDVVLTENMFGDILSDEASMITGSIGMLSSASLGAGRLGLYEPSHGAAPDIAGQDKANPIATILSAAMMLRYSFDLDKEAAAVEAAVKSVISEGYRTVDIMADGMKQVSTTQMGDLIAERV
;
A
#
# COMPACT_ATOMS: atom_id res chain seq x y z
N ILE A 1 5.93 31.57 -10.65
CA ILE A 1 4.59 31.03 -10.38
C ILE A 1 3.51 32.09 -10.67
N TYR A 2 3.54 33.30 -10.06
CA TYR A 2 2.51 34.34 -10.29
C TYR A 2 2.42 34.74 -11.77
N ASP A 3 3.55 35.05 -12.39
CA ASP A 3 3.62 35.45 -13.80
C ASP A 3 3.21 34.31 -14.75
N GLU A 4 3.58 33.07 -14.46
CA GLU A 4 3.20 31.88 -15.20
C GLU A 4 1.69 31.62 -15.13
N THR A 5 1.10 31.79 -13.93
CA THR A 5 -0.34 31.66 -13.71
C THR A 5 -1.13 32.75 -14.47
N ALA A 6 -0.66 33.98 -14.43
CA ALA A 6 -1.26 35.10 -15.16
C ALA A 6 -1.23 34.86 -16.68
N GLU A 7 -0.15 34.28 -17.19
CA GLU A 7 -0.01 33.96 -18.62
C GLU A 7 -0.94 32.83 -19.09
N VAL A 8 -1.12 31.82 -18.26
CA VAL A 8 -2.07 30.72 -18.52
C VAL A 8 -3.51 31.23 -18.51
N LEU A 9 -3.89 32.00 -17.50
CA LEU A 9 -5.23 32.60 -17.44
C LEU A 9 -5.53 33.53 -18.64
N LYS A 10 -4.56 34.32 -19.07
CA LYS A 10 -4.69 35.18 -20.24
C LYS A 10 -4.91 34.39 -21.53
N LYS A 11 -4.30 33.20 -21.67
CA LYS A 11 -4.54 32.29 -22.81
C LYS A 11 -5.98 31.74 -22.82
N HIS A 12 -6.64 31.72 -21.68
CA HIS A 12 -8.04 31.29 -21.53
C HIS A 12 -9.03 32.46 -21.43
N GLY A 13 -8.59 33.68 -21.74
CA GLY A 13 -9.45 34.87 -21.76
C GLY A 13 -9.83 35.39 -20.38
N LYS A 14 -9.05 35.06 -19.34
CA LYS A 14 -9.28 35.48 -17.94
C LYS A 14 -8.14 36.35 -17.44
N ASN A 15 -8.45 37.29 -16.55
CA ASN A 15 -7.49 38.20 -15.94
C ASN A 15 -7.32 37.84 -14.47
N LEU A 16 -6.09 37.56 -14.00
CA LEU A 16 -5.80 37.18 -12.63
C LEU A 16 -6.24 38.25 -11.63
N ALA A 17 -6.01 39.54 -11.93
CA ALA A 17 -6.39 40.63 -11.04
C ALA A 17 -7.92 40.77 -10.87
N GLU A 18 -8.71 40.52 -11.92
CA GLU A 18 -10.18 40.52 -11.83
C GLU A 18 -10.72 39.34 -11.01
N ILE A 19 -10.00 38.21 -10.97
CA ILE A 19 -10.38 37.07 -10.17
C ILE A 19 -10.06 37.33 -8.67
N GLU A 20 -8.95 38.01 -8.39
CA GLU A 20 -8.55 38.38 -7.03
C GLU A 20 -9.51 39.43 -6.41
N GLU A 21 -10.12 40.32 -7.22
CA GLU A 21 -11.07 41.32 -6.72
C GLU A 21 -12.48 40.77 -6.40
N VAL A 22 -12.87 39.64 -6.98
CA VAL A 22 -14.23 39.09 -6.86
C VAL A 22 -14.39 38.12 -5.66
N GLU A 23 -13.30 37.64 -5.08
CA GLU A 23 -13.37 36.68 -3.97
C GLU A 23 -13.26 37.35 -2.61
N PRO A 24 -14.30 37.23 -1.72
CA PRO A 24 -14.15 37.61 -0.31
C PRO A 24 -13.11 36.68 0.34
N GLU A 25 -12.20 37.27 1.11
CA GLU A 25 -11.08 36.59 1.78
C GLU A 25 -11.46 35.23 2.36
N PRO A 26 -10.90 34.14 1.84
CA PRO A 26 -11.07 32.84 2.47
C PRO A 26 -10.02 32.65 3.57
N SER A 27 -10.38 31.88 4.57
CA SER A 27 -9.58 31.52 5.76
C SER A 27 -8.25 30.78 5.46
N LEU A 28 -7.76 30.79 4.25
CA LEU A 28 -6.52 30.14 3.78
C LEU A 28 -5.51 31.18 3.25
N GLY A 29 -5.23 32.23 4.00
CA GLY A 29 -4.18 33.22 3.77
C GLY A 29 -3.81 33.45 2.30
N ASN A 30 -3.92 34.66 1.83
CA ASN A 30 -3.64 35.10 0.46
C ASN A 30 -4.63 34.70 -0.64
N GLY A 31 -5.92 35.08 -0.47
CA GLY A 31 -6.88 35.33 -1.56
C GLY A 31 -7.05 34.18 -2.59
N GLY A 32 -7.55 34.54 -3.76
CA GLY A 32 -7.86 33.66 -4.87
C GLY A 32 -6.76 32.72 -5.36
N LEU A 33 -5.50 32.95 -4.99
CA LEU A 33 -4.39 32.03 -5.29
C LEU A 33 -4.51 30.68 -4.57
N GLY A 34 -5.07 30.65 -3.35
CA GLY A 34 -5.33 29.41 -2.62
C GLY A 34 -6.42 28.57 -3.30
N ARG A 35 -7.48 29.19 -3.79
CA ARG A 35 -8.54 28.52 -4.57
C ARG A 35 -8.11 28.15 -5.97
N LEU A 36 -7.30 29.00 -6.64
CA LEU A 36 -6.74 28.65 -7.93
C LEU A 36 -5.80 27.43 -7.81
N ALA A 37 -4.97 27.37 -6.77
CA ALA A 37 -4.16 26.21 -6.47
C ALA A 37 -5.03 24.99 -6.17
N ALA A 38 -6.15 25.14 -5.44
CA ALA A 38 -7.14 24.09 -5.23
C ALA A 38 -7.81 23.66 -6.55
N CYS A 39 -8.23 24.60 -7.41
CA CYS A 39 -8.81 24.28 -8.72
C CYS A 39 -7.82 23.62 -9.69
N PHE A 40 -6.51 23.85 -9.56
CA PHE A 40 -5.49 23.11 -10.31
C PHE A 40 -5.16 21.74 -9.69
N LEU A 41 -5.40 21.56 -8.38
CA LEU A 41 -5.31 20.29 -7.67
C LEU A 41 -6.54 19.39 -7.90
N ASP A 42 -7.64 19.93 -8.44
CA ASP A 42 -8.92 19.23 -8.67
C ASP A 42 -8.88 18.19 -9.82
N SER A 43 -7.76 18.00 -10.48
CA SER A 43 -7.59 16.92 -11.46
C SER A 43 -6.45 16.02 -11.03
N ILE A 44 -6.73 15.11 -10.15
CA ILE A 44 -5.76 14.15 -9.64
C ILE A 44 -5.58 13.03 -10.67
N ALA A 45 -4.40 12.95 -11.27
CA ALA A 45 -4.06 11.91 -12.22
C ALA A 45 -3.66 10.63 -11.49
N THR A 46 -4.56 9.68 -11.43
CA THR A 46 -4.30 8.35 -10.86
C THR A 46 -4.03 7.35 -11.96
N LEU A 47 -2.89 6.66 -11.90
CA LEU A 47 -2.61 5.53 -12.79
C LEU A 47 -3.32 4.29 -12.26
N GLY A 48 -4.15 3.66 -13.10
CA GLY A 48 -4.71 2.35 -12.85
C GLY A 48 -3.80 1.26 -13.46
N LEU A 49 -3.36 0.32 -12.65
CA LEU A 49 -2.66 -0.90 -13.05
C LEU A 49 -3.54 -2.09 -12.65
N PRO A 50 -4.53 -2.50 -13.47
CA PRO A 50 -5.41 -3.62 -13.12
C PRO A 50 -4.65 -4.91 -12.81
N GLY A 51 -3.57 -5.18 -13.56
CA GLY A 51 -2.71 -6.35 -13.34
C GLY A 51 -3.35 -7.66 -13.79
N ASP A 52 -3.08 -8.72 -13.03
CA ASP A 52 -3.42 -10.10 -13.38
C ASP A 52 -4.57 -10.65 -12.52
N GLY A 53 -5.17 -11.75 -12.96
CA GLY A 53 -6.15 -12.51 -12.19
C GLY A 53 -7.36 -11.68 -11.73
N ILE A 54 -7.55 -11.57 -10.40
CA ILE A 54 -8.64 -10.77 -9.80
C ILE A 54 -8.38 -9.27 -9.84
N GLY A 55 -7.17 -8.83 -10.20
CA GLY A 55 -6.77 -7.42 -10.20
C GLY A 55 -7.77 -6.49 -10.86
N PRO A 56 -8.22 -6.76 -12.11
CA PRO A 56 -9.22 -5.92 -12.80
C PRO A 56 -10.55 -5.78 -12.05
N GLU A 57 -11.01 -6.85 -11.39
CA GLU A 57 -12.27 -6.85 -10.64
C GLU A 57 -12.19 -5.93 -9.41
N ILE A 58 -11.14 -6.09 -8.60
CA ILE A 58 -10.98 -5.35 -7.34
C ILE A 58 -10.64 -3.86 -7.57
N VAL A 59 -9.86 -3.54 -8.62
CA VAL A 59 -9.56 -2.14 -9.00
C VAL A 59 -10.82 -1.43 -9.48
N ARG A 60 -11.68 -2.11 -10.25
CA ARG A 60 -12.97 -1.55 -10.68
C ARG A 60 -13.82 -1.12 -9.47
N GLU A 61 -13.88 -1.95 -8.42
CA GLU A 61 -14.63 -1.63 -7.22
C GLU A 61 -14.01 -0.49 -6.41
N ALA A 62 -12.68 -0.44 -6.27
CA ALA A 62 -11.99 0.68 -5.65
C ALA A 62 -12.20 2.00 -6.41
N ARG A 63 -12.16 1.96 -7.75
CA ARG A 63 -12.45 3.12 -8.60
C ARG A 63 -13.87 3.63 -8.41
N LYS A 64 -14.85 2.74 -8.33
CA LYS A 64 -16.26 3.09 -8.04
C LYS A 64 -16.39 3.87 -6.72
N VAL A 65 -15.68 3.43 -5.67
CA VAL A 65 -15.65 4.14 -4.39
C VAL A 65 -14.95 5.50 -4.51
N LEU A 66 -13.85 5.60 -5.24
CA LEU A 66 -13.17 6.89 -5.51
C LEU A 66 -14.07 7.85 -6.30
N ASP A 67 -14.80 7.36 -7.31
CA ASP A 67 -15.74 8.18 -8.08
C ASP A 67 -16.87 8.73 -7.18
N ARG A 68 -17.32 7.93 -6.20
CA ARG A 68 -18.30 8.38 -5.20
C ARG A 68 -17.71 9.43 -4.23
N VAL A 69 -16.46 9.26 -3.82
CA VAL A 69 -15.72 10.29 -3.06
C VAL A 69 -15.64 11.59 -3.87
N ALA A 70 -15.27 11.50 -5.15
CA ALA A 70 -15.20 12.65 -6.04
C ALA A 70 -16.52 13.42 -6.12
N GLU A 71 -17.63 12.70 -6.35
CA GLU A 71 -18.97 13.27 -6.39
C GLU A 71 -19.36 13.98 -5.08
N LYS A 72 -19.14 13.29 -3.94
CA LYS A 72 -19.57 13.80 -2.62
C LYS A 72 -18.77 15.01 -2.14
N TYR A 73 -17.47 15.01 -2.39
CA TYR A 73 -16.54 16.03 -1.85
C TYR A 73 -16.09 17.07 -2.88
N GLY A 74 -16.55 16.96 -4.14
CA GLY A 74 -16.24 17.92 -5.19
C GLY A 74 -14.86 17.76 -5.80
N HIS A 75 -14.26 16.57 -5.71
CA HIS A 75 -12.97 16.26 -6.34
C HIS A 75 -13.15 15.79 -7.79
N ARG A 76 -12.05 15.77 -8.52
CA ARG A 76 -12.01 15.19 -9.87
C ARG A 76 -10.79 14.30 -10.02
N PHE A 77 -11.02 12.98 -10.09
CA PHE A 77 -10.00 12.01 -10.43
C PHE A 77 -9.98 11.77 -11.95
N THR A 78 -8.77 11.69 -12.52
CA THR A 78 -8.56 11.25 -13.90
C THR A 78 -7.74 9.98 -13.87
N TYR A 79 -8.22 8.94 -14.55
CA TYR A 79 -7.58 7.63 -14.56
C TYR A 79 -6.90 7.37 -15.90
N LYS A 80 -5.67 6.90 -15.86
CA LYS A 80 -4.97 6.33 -17.00
C LYS A 80 -4.67 4.87 -16.69
N GLU A 81 -5.03 3.97 -17.59
CA GLU A 81 -4.80 2.54 -17.41
C GLU A 81 -3.63 2.10 -18.27
N VAL A 82 -2.72 1.28 -17.69
CA VAL A 82 -1.62 0.62 -18.40
C VAL A 82 -1.48 -0.81 -17.91
N LEU A 83 -0.86 -1.66 -18.72
CA LEU A 83 -0.66 -3.08 -18.38
C LEU A 83 0.64 -3.25 -17.58
N MET A 84 0.58 -4.15 -16.58
CA MET A 84 1.74 -4.59 -15.79
C MET A 84 1.52 -6.04 -15.33
N GLY A 85 2.61 -6.80 -15.21
CA GLY A 85 2.56 -8.21 -14.82
C GLY A 85 2.43 -9.17 -16.00
N GLY A 86 1.70 -10.25 -15.81
CA GLY A 86 1.48 -11.27 -16.84
C GLY A 86 0.72 -10.74 -18.04
N CYS A 87 -0.29 -9.92 -17.85
CA CYS A 87 -1.03 -9.29 -18.94
C CYS A 87 -0.14 -8.37 -19.82
N SER A 88 0.88 -7.73 -19.24
CA SER A 88 1.88 -6.98 -20.01
C SER A 88 2.85 -7.89 -20.77
N ILE A 89 3.20 -9.04 -20.18
CA ILE A 89 4.02 -10.05 -20.87
C ILE A 89 3.28 -10.58 -22.09
N ASP A 90 1.99 -10.89 -21.97
CA ASP A 90 1.17 -11.39 -23.07
C ASP A 90 1.04 -10.36 -24.21
N ALA A 91 0.93 -9.07 -23.87
CA ALA A 91 0.76 -8.01 -24.85
C ALA A 91 2.07 -7.51 -25.47
N TYR A 92 3.16 -7.44 -24.67
CA TYR A 92 4.39 -6.73 -25.04
C TYR A 92 5.67 -7.57 -24.86
N GLY A 93 5.58 -8.78 -24.30
CA GLY A 93 6.75 -9.65 -24.03
C GLY A 93 7.59 -9.23 -22.83
N VAL A 94 7.16 -8.23 -22.06
CA VAL A 94 7.84 -7.72 -20.85
C VAL A 94 6.85 -7.44 -19.74
N PRO A 95 7.20 -7.65 -18.46
CA PRO A 95 6.27 -7.47 -17.33
C PRO A 95 5.97 -6.00 -17.00
N LEU A 96 6.79 -5.07 -17.47
CA LEU A 96 6.59 -3.62 -17.37
C LEU A 96 7.28 -2.95 -18.55
N THR A 97 6.56 -2.13 -19.32
CA THR A 97 7.14 -1.34 -20.41
C THR A 97 7.72 -0.02 -19.89
N ASP A 98 8.69 0.54 -20.61
CA ASP A 98 9.24 1.88 -20.29
C ASP A 98 8.17 2.97 -20.34
N GLU A 99 7.19 2.84 -21.25
CA GLU A 99 6.05 3.76 -21.36
C GLU A 99 5.14 3.68 -20.12
N ALA A 100 4.86 2.47 -19.62
CA ALA A 100 4.08 2.28 -18.40
C ALA A 100 4.78 2.89 -17.19
N LEU A 101 6.09 2.67 -17.06
CA LEU A 101 6.89 3.27 -15.99
C LEU A 101 6.94 4.81 -16.10
N ALA A 102 7.12 5.36 -17.31
CA ALA A 102 7.10 6.80 -17.54
C ALA A 102 5.74 7.40 -17.18
N THR A 103 4.65 6.71 -17.51
CA THR A 103 3.29 7.12 -17.14
C THR A 103 3.11 7.10 -15.63
N ALA A 104 3.60 6.08 -14.94
CA ALA A 104 3.55 6.00 -13.48
C ALA A 104 4.29 7.17 -12.81
N LYS A 105 5.48 7.52 -13.32
CA LYS A 105 6.26 8.67 -12.83
C LYS A 105 5.58 10.02 -13.05
N ALA A 106 4.75 10.14 -14.09
CA ALA A 106 4.02 11.36 -14.43
C ALA A 106 2.66 11.46 -13.72
N SER A 107 2.25 10.45 -12.98
CA SER A 107 0.99 10.42 -12.23
C SER A 107 1.18 10.92 -10.79
N ASP A 108 0.10 11.36 -10.15
CA ASP A 108 0.13 11.78 -8.74
C ASP A 108 0.10 10.58 -7.78
N ALA A 109 -0.51 9.48 -8.22
CA ALA A 109 -0.52 8.20 -7.50
C ALA A 109 -0.73 7.02 -8.45
N VAL A 110 -0.39 5.84 -7.99
CA VAL A 110 -0.56 4.57 -8.71
C VAL A 110 -1.43 3.63 -7.89
N LEU A 111 -2.56 3.20 -8.43
CA LEU A 111 -3.42 2.16 -7.87
C LEU A 111 -3.20 0.87 -8.64
N LEU A 112 -2.68 -0.17 -7.98
CA LEU A 112 -2.41 -1.48 -8.55
C LEU A 112 -3.40 -2.51 -8.01
N GLY A 113 -3.87 -3.40 -8.88
CA GLY A 113 -4.71 -4.52 -8.51
C GLY A 113 -3.90 -5.68 -7.94
N ALA A 114 -3.47 -6.58 -8.80
CA ALA A 114 -2.68 -7.74 -8.40
C ALA A 114 -1.73 -8.17 -9.51
N VAL A 115 -0.65 -8.86 -9.15
CA VAL A 115 0.36 -9.35 -10.10
C VAL A 115 0.68 -10.80 -9.78
N GLY A 116 0.89 -11.59 -10.84
CA GLY A 116 1.31 -12.98 -10.74
C GLY A 116 0.27 -13.96 -11.28
N GLY A 117 0.62 -15.23 -11.20
CA GLY A 117 -0.18 -16.35 -11.69
C GLY A 117 0.14 -17.65 -10.96
N ARG A 118 -0.17 -18.79 -11.55
CA ARG A 118 0.06 -20.12 -10.98
C ARG A 118 1.46 -20.61 -11.35
N VAL A 119 2.34 -20.64 -10.37
CA VAL A 119 3.70 -21.18 -10.53
C VAL A 119 3.64 -22.65 -11.00
N GLY A 120 4.38 -22.96 -12.08
CA GLY A 120 4.41 -24.30 -12.68
C GLY A 120 3.20 -24.64 -13.55
N VAL A 121 2.28 -23.69 -13.78
CA VAL A 121 1.10 -23.83 -14.65
C VAL A 121 1.09 -22.78 -15.75
N ASP A 122 1.18 -21.51 -15.38
CA ASP A 122 1.13 -20.42 -16.34
C ASP A 122 2.49 -20.25 -17.04
N SER A 123 2.49 -20.06 -18.36
CA SER A 123 3.68 -20.01 -19.23
C SER A 123 4.67 -18.90 -18.85
N TRP A 124 4.23 -17.87 -18.11
CA TRP A 124 5.09 -16.81 -17.62
C TRP A 124 6.21 -17.33 -16.71
N TYR A 125 5.99 -18.44 -16.01
CA TYR A 125 6.98 -19.03 -15.09
C TYR A 125 8.03 -19.91 -15.79
N GLU A 126 7.86 -20.19 -17.09
CA GLU A 126 8.90 -20.75 -17.95
C GLU A 126 9.96 -19.71 -18.35
N LEU A 127 9.61 -18.41 -18.23
CA LEU A 127 10.50 -17.31 -18.52
C LEU A 127 11.61 -17.19 -17.45
N PRO A 128 12.76 -16.60 -17.81
CA PRO A 128 13.79 -16.23 -16.83
C PRO A 128 13.21 -15.36 -15.71
N PRO A 129 13.70 -15.45 -14.47
CA PRO A 129 13.15 -14.73 -13.30
C PRO A 129 12.97 -13.23 -13.51
N ASN A 130 13.87 -12.59 -14.24
CA ASN A 130 13.80 -11.14 -14.55
C ASN A 130 12.75 -10.75 -15.59
N LYS A 131 12.03 -11.72 -16.16
CA LYS A 131 10.94 -11.51 -17.11
C LYS A 131 9.59 -12.03 -16.61
N ARG A 132 9.51 -12.51 -15.38
CA ARG A 132 8.26 -12.97 -14.75
C ARG A 132 7.40 -11.81 -14.29
N PRO A 133 6.11 -12.00 -14.02
CA PRO A 133 5.21 -10.93 -13.56
C PRO A 133 5.75 -10.14 -12.37
N GLU A 134 6.31 -10.81 -11.37
CA GLU A 134 6.85 -10.22 -10.15
C GLU A 134 8.04 -9.28 -10.42
N ALA A 135 8.79 -9.51 -11.49
CA ALA A 135 9.88 -8.61 -11.90
C ALA A 135 9.34 -7.22 -12.29
N GLY A 136 8.11 -7.14 -12.84
CA GLY A 136 7.43 -5.88 -13.11
C GLY A 136 7.13 -5.09 -11.83
N LEU A 137 6.67 -5.78 -10.79
CA LEU A 137 6.40 -5.17 -9.49
C LEU A 137 7.67 -4.64 -8.82
N LEU A 138 8.75 -5.40 -8.84
CA LEU A 138 10.05 -4.94 -8.34
C LEU A 138 10.59 -3.76 -9.14
N ALA A 139 10.43 -3.79 -10.47
CA ALA A 139 10.88 -2.73 -11.36
C ALA A 139 10.13 -1.40 -11.15
N ILE A 140 8.79 -1.43 -10.98
CA ILE A 140 8.02 -0.22 -10.74
C ILE A 140 8.33 0.39 -9.36
N ARG A 141 8.44 -0.44 -8.30
CA ARG A 141 8.81 0.01 -6.96
C ARG A 141 10.17 0.69 -6.96
N LYS A 142 11.16 0.08 -7.62
CA LYS A 142 12.49 0.66 -7.81
C LYS A 142 12.47 1.92 -8.67
N GLY A 143 11.74 1.89 -9.78
CA GLY A 143 11.63 3.02 -10.72
C GLY A 143 10.96 4.26 -10.14
N LEU A 144 10.04 4.08 -9.19
CA LEU A 144 9.38 5.15 -8.44
C LEU A 144 10.09 5.48 -7.12
N GLU A 145 11.21 4.83 -6.80
CA GLU A 145 12.00 5.01 -5.57
C GLU A 145 11.19 4.82 -4.28
N LEU A 146 10.28 3.82 -4.28
CA LEU A 146 9.39 3.53 -3.17
C LEU A 146 10.09 2.62 -2.17
N PHE A 147 10.59 3.18 -1.08
CA PHE A 147 11.39 2.46 -0.09
C PHE A 147 10.62 2.03 1.16
N ALA A 148 9.46 2.61 1.45
CA ALA A 148 8.65 2.32 2.63
C ALA A 148 7.34 1.65 2.23
N ASN A 149 7.17 0.40 2.64
CA ASN A 149 5.89 -0.31 2.45
C ASN A 149 5.13 -0.34 3.79
N LEU A 150 3.95 0.22 3.78
CA LEU A 150 3.05 0.31 4.92
C LEU A 150 1.96 -0.74 4.79
N ARG A 151 1.87 -1.64 5.76
CA ARG A 151 0.86 -2.72 5.82
C ARG A 151 0.12 -2.66 7.16
N PRO A 152 -1.02 -1.95 7.25
CA PRO A 152 -1.83 -1.94 8.46
C PRO A 152 -2.53 -3.28 8.65
N ALA A 153 -2.56 -3.78 9.88
CA ALA A 153 -3.31 -4.96 10.27
C ALA A 153 -4.24 -4.59 11.43
N TYR A 154 -5.53 -4.57 11.14
CA TYR A 154 -6.59 -4.18 12.07
C TYR A 154 -7.64 -5.27 12.19
N LEU A 155 -7.94 -5.70 13.41
CA LEU A 155 -9.01 -6.66 13.66
C LEU A 155 -10.34 -5.92 13.91
N TYR A 156 -11.24 -6.01 12.95
CA TYR A 156 -12.61 -5.53 13.13
C TYR A 156 -13.33 -6.38 14.18
N SER A 157 -14.00 -5.75 15.15
CA SER A 157 -14.76 -6.45 16.18
C SER A 157 -15.79 -7.43 15.61
N GLU A 158 -16.36 -7.08 14.46
CA GLU A 158 -17.36 -7.84 13.72
C GLU A 158 -16.77 -9.04 12.94
N LEU A 159 -15.45 -9.09 12.80
CA LEU A 159 -14.74 -10.18 12.13
C LEU A 159 -13.96 -11.10 13.09
N LYS A 160 -14.14 -10.94 14.41
CA LYS A 160 -13.49 -11.78 15.41
C LYS A 160 -13.71 -13.28 15.18
N GLY A 161 -14.89 -13.66 14.68
CA GLY A 161 -15.20 -15.04 14.35
C GLY A 161 -14.39 -15.65 13.20
N ALA A 162 -13.80 -14.81 12.34
CA ALA A 162 -12.89 -15.23 11.28
C ALA A 162 -11.41 -15.26 11.74
N CYS A 163 -11.09 -14.62 12.88
CA CYS A 163 -9.76 -14.61 13.47
C CYS A 163 -9.39 -16.02 13.94
N PRO A 164 -8.23 -16.59 13.53
CA PRO A 164 -7.82 -17.93 13.92
C PRO A 164 -7.25 -18.01 15.34
N LEU A 165 -7.08 -16.87 16.00
CA LEU A 165 -6.54 -16.82 17.35
C LEU A 165 -7.60 -17.26 18.38
N LYS A 166 -7.13 -17.62 19.57
CA LYS A 166 -8.04 -17.89 20.70
C LYS A 166 -8.92 -16.68 20.97
N GLU A 167 -10.16 -16.93 21.37
CA GLU A 167 -11.15 -15.89 21.67
C GLU A 167 -10.61 -14.83 22.66
N GLU A 168 -9.95 -15.27 23.73
CA GLU A 168 -9.33 -14.40 24.75
C GLU A 168 -8.25 -13.45 24.19
N VAL A 169 -7.60 -13.80 23.07
CA VAL A 169 -6.62 -12.98 22.36
C VAL A 169 -7.31 -12.05 21.40
N ALA A 170 -8.25 -12.58 20.60
CA ALA A 170 -9.03 -11.82 19.64
C ALA A 170 -9.92 -10.74 20.31
N ASP A 171 -10.41 -11.01 21.54
CA ASP A 171 -11.24 -10.08 22.30
C ASP A 171 -10.53 -8.79 22.69
N LYS A 172 -9.21 -8.81 22.85
CA LYS A 172 -8.42 -7.60 23.10
C LYS A 172 -8.44 -6.66 21.89
N GLY A 173 -8.67 -7.21 20.68
CA GLY A 173 -8.46 -6.49 19.42
C GLY A 173 -6.99 -6.14 19.18
N PHE A 174 -6.66 -5.70 18.00
CA PHE A 174 -5.35 -5.11 17.70
C PHE A 174 -5.46 -4.15 16.52
N ASP A 175 -4.59 -3.15 16.53
CA ASP A 175 -4.40 -2.16 15.47
C ASP A 175 -2.90 -1.87 15.36
N MET A 176 -2.25 -2.48 14.40
CA MET A 176 -0.83 -2.32 14.17
C MET A 176 -0.53 -1.94 12.71
N ILE A 177 0.63 -1.36 12.49
CA ILE A 177 1.13 -1.11 11.14
C ILE A 177 2.56 -1.67 11.02
N ILE A 178 2.78 -2.48 9.99
CA ILE A 178 4.11 -2.96 9.64
C ILE A 178 4.73 -1.99 8.64
N VAL A 179 5.85 -1.39 9.02
CA VAL A 179 6.67 -0.49 8.21
C VAL A 179 7.87 -1.29 7.71
N ARG A 180 7.74 -1.80 6.49
CA ARG A 180 8.71 -2.65 5.82
C ARG A 180 9.62 -1.81 4.91
N GLU A 181 10.93 -1.93 5.05
CA GLU A 181 11.86 -1.45 4.02
C GLU A 181 11.61 -2.26 2.74
N LEU A 182 11.58 -1.61 1.56
CA LEU A 182 11.03 -2.23 0.35
C LEU A 182 12.04 -2.41 -0.78
N THR A 183 13.15 -1.68 -0.80
CA THR A 183 14.05 -1.58 -1.95
C THR A 183 15.49 -2.03 -1.68
N GLY A 184 15.74 -2.55 -0.49
CA GLY A 184 17.01 -3.13 -0.07
C GLY A 184 16.91 -4.63 0.26
N GLY A 185 17.92 -5.12 0.94
CA GLY A 185 17.95 -6.46 1.52
C GLY A 185 18.13 -7.58 0.51
N LEU A 186 17.64 -8.76 0.89
CA LEU A 186 17.84 -10.01 0.13
C LEU A 186 17.21 -9.97 -1.27
N TYR A 187 16.06 -9.29 -1.43
CA TYR A 187 15.34 -9.26 -2.70
C TYR A 187 16.01 -8.41 -3.78
N PHE A 188 16.90 -7.49 -3.38
CA PHE A 188 17.63 -6.60 -4.28
C PHE A 188 19.15 -6.85 -4.28
N GLY A 189 19.63 -7.78 -3.48
CA GLY A 189 21.03 -8.18 -3.42
C GLY A 189 21.51 -8.92 -4.65
N GLU A 190 22.82 -9.04 -4.77
CA GLU A 190 23.44 -9.85 -5.81
C GLU A 190 23.09 -11.32 -5.64
N ARG A 191 22.78 -11.98 -6.74
CA ARG A 191 22.44 -13.40 -6.77
C ARG A 191 23.11 -14.13 -7.90
N SER A 192 23.47 -15.37 -7.65
CA SER A 192 24.08 -16.23 -8.68
C SER A 192 23.77 -17.69 -8.43
N THR A 193 23.63 -18.45 -9.51
CA THR A 193 23.66 -19.92 -9.47
C THR A 193 24.74 -20.37 -10.45
N LYS A 194 25.74 -21.07 -9.94
CA LYS A 194 26.88 -21.56 -10.74
C LYS A 194 27.43 -22.86 -10.19
N GLU A 195 28.14 -23.61 -11.02
CA GLU A 195 28.88 -24.78 -10.59
C GLU A 195 30.19 -24.36 -9.92
N VAL A 196 30.42 -24.82 -8.70
CA VAL A 196 31.65 -24.61 -7.92
C VAL A 196 32.17 -25.99 -7.52
N ASN A 197 33.35 -26.37 -7.98
CA ASN A 197 33.98 -27.67 -7.71
C ASN A 197 33.08 -28.88 -8.03
N GLY A 198 32.33 -28.82 -9.16
CA GLY A 198 31.43 -29.87 -9.58
C GLY A 198 30.07 -29.90 -8.84
N VAL A 199 29.77 -28.91 -8.01
CA VAL A 199 28.52 -28.80 -7.25
C VAL A 199 27.78 -27.53 -7.65
N VAL A 200 26.50 -27.65 -8.00
CA VAL A 200 25.64 -26.49 -8.29
C VAL A 200 25.41 -25.73 -6.97
N THR A 201 25.82 -24.46 -6.94
CA THR A 201 25.75 -23.60 -5.79
C THR A 201 24.97 -22.33 -6.12
N ALA A 202 23.92 -22.03 -5.34
CA ALA A 202 23.16 -20.79 -5.41
C ALA A 202 23.52 -19.87 -4.26
N VAL A 203 23.62 -18.58 -4.53
CA VAL A 203 23.94 -17.54 -3.54
C VAL A 203 23.00 -16.36 -3.73
N ASP A 204 22.39 -15.91 -2.63
CA ASP A 204 21.65 -14.65 -2.52
C ASP A 204 22.32 -13.80 -1.42
N THR A 205 22.53 -12.51 -1.70
CA THR A 205 23.25 -11.61 -0.79
C THR A 205 22.27 -10.68 -0.08
N LEU A 206 22.25 -10.73 1.25
CA LEU A 206 21.57 -9.75 2.09
C LEU A 206 22.50 -8.55 2.33
N LYS A 207 22.08 -7.37 1.88
CA LYS A 207 22.86 -6.14 2.02
C LYS A 207 21.97 -4.98 2.43
N TYR A 208 22.41 -4.20 3.41
CA TYR A 208 21.87 -2.89 3.79
C TYR A 208 22.97 -1.90 4.04
N ASP A 209 22.78 -0.65 3.64
CA ASP A 209 23.60 0.47 4.06
C ASP A 209 22.88 1.36 5.10
N GLU A 210 23.63 2.28 5.71
CA GLU A 210 23.09 3.13 6.77
C GLU A 210 22.00 4.09 6.28
N ASN A 211 22.04 4.52 5.00
CA ASN A 211 21.05 5.44 4.44
C ASN A 211 19.71 4.75 4.20
N GLU A 212 19.75 3.49 3.70
CA GLU A 212 18.58 2.65 3.53
C GLU A 212 17.86 2.43 4.86
N ILE A 213 18.61 2.12 5.92
CA ILE A 213 18.05 1.91 7.26
C ILE A 213 17.53 3.23 7.85
N ARG A 214 18.28 4.32 7.71
CA ARG A 214 17.93 5.63 8.27
C ARG A 214 16.64 6.17 7.69
N ARG A 215 16.45 6.13 6.36
CA ARG A 215 15.25 6.65 5.71
C ARG A 215 13.98 5.90 6.13
N ILE A 216 14.05 4.57 6.27
CA ILE A 216 12.89 3.79 6.70
C ILE A 216 12.62 3.97 8.21
N ALA A 217 13.66 4.08 9.02
CA ALA A 217 13.52 4.39 10.44
C ALA A 217 12.82 5.74 10.64
N ILE A 218 13.28 6.81 9.99
CA ILE A 218 12.62 8.14 10.04
C ILE A 218 11.14 8.01 9.69
N LYS A 219 10.80 7.29 8.60
CA LYS A 219 9.41 7.09 8.20
C LYS A 219 8.58 6.37 9.28
N ALA A 220 9.15 5.36 9.93
CA ALA A 220 8.49 4.63 11.01
C ALA A 220 8.26 5.53 12.24
N PHE A 221 9.23 6.38 12.60
CA PHE A 221 9.08 7.33 13.70
C PHE A 221 8.02 8.40 13.41
N GLU A 222 7.98 8.94 12.18
CA GLU A 222 6.93 9.88 11.74
C GLU A 222 5.52 9.26 11.85
N ILE A 223 5.39 7.98 11.51
CA ILE A 223 4.13 7.23 11.64
C ILE A 223 3.80 7.02 13.12
N ALA A 224 4.76 6.60 13.93
CA ALA A 224 4.56 6.36 15.36
C ALA A 224 4.12 7.64 16.10
N MET A 225 4.66 8.81 15.72
CA MET A 225 4.26 10.10 16.29
C MET A 225 2.77 10.42 16.08
N LYS A 226 2.17 9.88 15.02
CA LYS A 226 0.73 10.01 14.71
C LYS A 226 -0.12 8.87 15.29
N ARG A 227 0.50 7.88 15.94
CA ARG A 227 -0.13 6.71 16.57
C ARG A 227 0.16 6.69 18.09
N ASN A 228 0.33 5.50 18.66
CA ASN A 228 0.52 5.31 20.11
C ASN A 228 1.97 5.54 20.57
N LYS A 229 2.85 6.03 19.68
CA LYS A 229 4.26 6.35 19.98
C LYS A 229 5.08 5.15 20.49
N HIS A 230 4.82 3.96 19.92
CA HIS A 230 5.52 2.75 20.27
C HIS A 230 6.01 2.05 18.99
N ILE A 231 7.32 1.81 18.91
CA ILE A 231 7.96 1.08 17.81
C ILE A 231 8.57 -0.22 18.37
N ILE A 232 8.27 -1.33 17.72
CA ILE A 232 9.02 -2.57 17.86
C ILE A 232 9.88 -2.72 16.60
N SER A 233 11.20 -2.58 16.77
CA SER A 233 12.19 -2.77 15.71
C SER A 233 12.57 -4.24 15.61
N VAL A 234 12.24 -4.86 14.47
CA VAL A 234 12.38 -6.30 14.26
C VAL A 234 13.58 -6.63 13.40
N ASP A 235 14.43 -7.52 13.90
CA ASP A 235 15.70 -7.89 13.27
C ASP A 235 16.15 -9.32 13.60
N LYS A 236 17.37 -9.69 13.19
CA LYS A 236 18.06 -10.94 13.56
C LYS A 236 19.49 -10.66 14.05
N ALA A 237 19.68 -9.66 14.92
CA ALA A 237 20.97 -9.14 15.34
C ALA A 237 21.87 -10.16 16.08
N ASN A 238 21.27 -11.21 16.65
CA ASN A 238 22.04 -12.30 17.24
C ASN A 238 22.85 -13.11 16.22
N VAL A 239 22.53 -13.00 14.91
CA VAL A 239 23.19 -13.76 13.84
C VAL A 239 23.75 -12.82 12.76
N LEU A 240 22.99 -11.81 12.29
CA LEU A 240 23.28 -11.05 11.08
C LEU A 240 23.98 -9.71 11.37
N ASP A 241 25.03 -9.40 10.59
CA ASP A 241 25.71 -8.10 10.65
C ASP A 241 24.79 -6.96 10.18
N THR A 242 23.98 -7.18 9.15
CA THR A 242 23.00 -6.21 8.66
C THR A 242 22.00 -5.82 9.75
N SER A 243 21.55 -6.77 10.56
CA SER A 243 20.65 -6.52 11.70
C SER A 243 21.35 -5.79 12.85
N ARG A 244 22.63 -6.02 13.08
CA ARG A 244 23.42 -5.24 14.05
C ARG A 244 23.58 -3.78 13.63
N LEU A 245 23.81 -3.54 12.33
CA LEU A 245 23.81 -2.19 11.76
C LEU A 245 22.41 -1.56 11.88
N TRP A 246 21.35 -2.33 11.60
CA TRP A 246 19.95 -1.90 11.73
C TRP A 246 19.68 -1.33 13.12
N ARG A 247 19.95 -2.08 14.19
CA ARG A 247 19.77 -1.63 15.58
C ARG A 247 20.54 -0.34 15.88
N LYS A 248 21.80 -0.27 15.43
CA LYS A 248 22.63 0.91 15.64
C LYS A 248 21.99 2.16 15.04
N ILE A 249 21.54 2.08 13.78
CA ILE A 249 20.95 3.24 13.07
C ILE A 249 19.59 3.60 13.65
N VAL A 250 18.74 2.62 13.96
CA VAL A 250 17.44 2.87 14.61
C VAL A 250 17.63 3.58 15.96
N ALA A 251 18.61 3.13 16.76
CA ALA A 251 18.95 3.78 18.04
C ALA A 251 19.56 5.19 17.86
N GLU A 252 20.20 5.49 16.73
CA GLU A 252 20.63 6.85 16.41
C GLU A 252 19.43 7.76 16.09
N VAL A 253 18.52 7.29 15.20
CA VAL A 253 17.33 8.05 14.79
C VAL A 253 16.38 8.27 15.97
N SER A 254 16.26 7.32 16.89
CA SER A 254 15.36 7.43 18.06
C SER A 254 15.68 8.66 18.94
N LYS A 255 16.90 9.17 18.92
CA LYS A 255 17.30 10.35 19.70
C LYS A 255 16.59 11.62 19.24
N ASP A 256 16.16 11.68 17.98
CA ASP A 256 15.42 12.80 17.41
C ASP A 256 13.91 12.72 17.74
N TYR A 257 13.45 11.58 18.29
CA TYR A 257 12.05 11.30 18.63
C TYR A 257 11.88 10.82 20.08
N PRO A 258 12.25 11.63 21.08
CA PRO A 258 12.30 11.20 22.49
C PRO A 258 10.94 10.79 23.08
N GLU A 259 9.84 11.13 22.41
CA GLU A 259 8.48 10.75 22.82
C GLU A 259 8.11 9.32 22.38
N VAL A 260 8.87 8.71 21.47
CA VAL A 260 8.57 7.38 20.93
C VAL A 260 9.35 6.34 21.70
N LYS A 261 8.62 5.39 22.31
CA LYS A 261 9.22 4.21 22.92
C LYS A 261 9.68 3.25 21.83
N VAL A 262 10.92 2.81 21.89
CA VAL A 262 11.50 1.84 20.95
C VAL A 262 11.96 0.59 21.69
N GLU A 263 11.59 -0.57 21.18
CA GLU A 263 12.02 -1.87 21.68
C GLU A 263 12.54 -2.72 20.52
N ASP A 264 13.69 -3.38 20.73
CA ASP A 264 14.20 -4.34 19.76
C ASP A 264 13.61 -5.72 19.99
N MET A 265 13.23 -6.41 18.90
CA MET A 265 12.72 -7.78 18.96
C MET A 265 13.35 -8.63 17.86
N LEU A 266 13.76 -9.86 18.20
CA LEU A 266 14.19 -10.82 17.18
C LEU A 266 12.99 -11.28 16.34
N VAL A 267 13.17 -11.47 15.05
CA VAL A 267 12.10 -11.78 14.09
C VAL A 267 11.34 -13.07 14.45
N ASP A 268 12.04 -14.09 14.91
CA ASP A 268 11.43 -15.34 15.38
C ASP A 268 10.56 -15.15 16.63
N ASN A 269 10.97 -14.27 17.56
CA ASN A 269 10.14 -13.89 18.69
C ASN A 269 8.94 -13.04 18.23
N CYS A 270 9.14 -12.12 17.28
CA CYS A 270 8.04 -11.32 16.75
C CYS A 270 6.94 -12.20 16.14
N ALA A 271 7.29 -13.18 15.31
CA ALA A 271 6.33 -14.15 14.77
C ALA A 271 5.54 -14.88 15.88
N MET A 272 6.23 -15.34 16.91
CA MET A 272 5.55 -15.96 18.07
C MET A 272 4.61 -14.99 18.80
N GLN A 273 5.01 -13.72 18.95
CA GLN A 273 4.23 -12.71 19.67
C GLN A 273 3.03 -12.22 18.86
N LEU A 274 3.09 -12.17 17.52
CA LEU A 274 1.94 -11.89 16.68
C LEU A 274 0.78 -12.86 16.92
N VAL A 275 1.08 -14.13 17.13
CA VAL A 275 0.06 -15.14 17.44
C VAL A 275 -0.36 -15.13 18.92
N LYS A 276 0.58 -14.81 19.82
CA LYS A 276 0.36 -14.90 21.27
C LYS A 276 -0.36 -13.69 21.86
N ASP A 277 0.05 -12.49 21.47
CA ASP A 277 -0.48 -11.21 21.98
C ASP A 277 -0.28 -10.08 20.96
N PRO A 278 -1.03 -10.07 19.84
CA PRO A 278 -0.89 -9.04 18.79
C PRO A 278 -1.23 -7.64 19.29
N ALA A 279 -1.98 -7.49 20.37
CA ALA A 279 -2.38 -6.21 20.94
C ALA A 279 -1.21 -5.37 21.49
N GLN A 280 -0.03 -5.99 21.69
CA GLN A 280 1.17 -5.26 22.14
C GLN A 280 1.81 -4.40 21.04
N PHE A 281 1.51 -4.68 19.77
CA PHE A 281 2.13 -4.00 18.63
C PHE A 281 1.37 -2.73 18.25
N ASP A 282 2.11 -1.65 17.99
CA ASP A 282 1.61 -0.41 17.37
C ASP A 282 2.29 -0.20 16.01
N VAL A 283 3.59 0.08 15.99
CA VAL A 283 4.40 0.17 14.78
C VAL A 283 5.48 -0.91 14.81
N VAL A 284 5.50 -1.77 13.80
CA VAL A 284 6.54 -2.79 13.60
C VAL A 284 7.46 -2.32 12.49
N LEU A 285 8.68 -1.94 12.83
CA LEU A 285 9.71 -1.52 11.88
C LEU A 285 10.62 -2.68 11.53
N THR A 286 10.78 -3.00 10.25
CA THR A 286 11.56 -4.18 9.84
C THR A 286 12.12 -4.08 8.42
N GLU A 287 13.13 -4.92 8.14
CA GLU A 287 13.74 -5.07 6.84
C GLU A 287 12.79 -5.79 5.85
N ASN A 288 13.21 -5.87 4.59
CA ASN A 288 12.37 -6.28 3.46
C ASN A 288 11.77 -7.68 3.62
N MET A 289 12.60 -8.72 3.76
CA MET A 289 12.15 -10.11 3.80
C MET A 289 11.35 -10.42 5.08
N PHE A 290 11.81 -9.94 6.24
CA PHE A 290 11.09 -10.15 7.49
C PHE A 290 9.73 -9.44 7.48
N GLY A 291 9.70 -8.21 6.91
CA GLY A 291 8.47 -7.45 6.76
C GLY A 291 7.46 -8.11 5.84
N ASP A 292 7.92 -8.80 4.80
CA ASP A 292 7.07 -9.60 3.90
C ASP A 292 6.38 -10.73 4.67
N ILE A 293 7.17 -11.54 5.34
CA ILE A 293 6.68 -12.72 6.08
C ILE A 293 5.76 -12.32 7.24
N LEU A 294 6.20 -11.37 8.06
CA LEU A 294 5.42 -10.94 9.25
C LEU A 294 4.12 -10.25 8.88
N SER A 295 4.06 -9.52 7.76
CA SER A 295 2.83 -8.87 7.33
C SER A 295 1.80 -9.87 6.78
N ASP A 296 2.25 -10.95 6.13
CA ASP A 296 1.37 -12.02 5.68
C ASP A 296 0.81 -12.81 6.89
N GLU A 297 1.65 -13.07 7.90
CA GLU A 297 1.20 -13.62 9.18
C GLU A 297 0.18 -12.69 9.86
N ALA A 298 0.48 -11.37 9.93
CA ALA A 298 -0.44 -10.38 10.49
C ALA A 298 -1.77 -10.31 9.71
N SER A 299 -1.76 -10.53 8.39
CA SER A 299 -2.98 -10.59 7.59
C SER A 299 -3.88 -11.75 8.00
N MET A 300 -3.30 -12.91 8.21
CA MET A 300 -4.06 -14.12 8.57
C MET A 300 -4.72 -14.00 9.94
N ILE A 301 -4.10 -13.33 10.90
CA ILE A 301 -4.71 -13.12 12.22
C ILE A 301 -5.83 -12.06 12.20
N THR A 302 -5.98 -11.26 11.13
CA THR A 302 -7.17 -10.40 10.94
C THR A 302 -8.39 -11.15 10.40
N GLY A 303 -8.20 -12.39 9.96
CA GLY A 303 -9.24 -13.28 9.44
C GLY A 303 -9.23 -13.47 7.92
N SER A 304 -8.66 -12.57 7.12
CA SER A 304 -8.48 -12.74 5.67
C SER A 304 -7.44 -11.78 5.10
N ILE A 305 -6.62 -12.30 4.18
CA ILE A 305 -5.69 -11.48 3.38
C ILE A 305 -6.43 -10.46 2.50
N GLY A 306 -7.71 -10.71 2.17
CA GLY A 306 -8.58 -9.78 1.43
C GLY A 306 -8.94 -8.50 2.20
N MET A 307 -8.52 -8.40 3.47
CA MET A 307 -8.70 -7.21 4.32
C MET A 307 -7.45 -6.35 4.42
N LEU A 308 -6.29 -6.83 3.95
CA LEU A 308 -5.01 -6.17 4.16
C LEU A 308 -4.65 -5.22 3.01
N SER A 309 -4.79 -3.93 3.26
CA SER A 309 -4.33 -2.86 2.38
C SER A 309 -2.82 -2.64 2.47
N SER A 310 -2.25 -1.99 1.45
CA SER A 310 -0.83 -1.66 1.42
C SER A 310 -0.57 -0.34 0.68
N ALA A 311 0.42 0.39 1.15
CA ALA A 311 0.95 1.58 0.49
C ALA A 311 2.46 1.47 0.39
N SER A 312 3.01 1.67 -0.80
CA SER A 312 4.45 1.79 -1.03
C SER A 312 4.79 3.25 -1.29
N LEU A 313 5.60 3.85 -0.42
CA LEU A 313 5.88 5.29 -0.39
C LEU A 313 7.37 5.57 -0.61
N GLY A 314 7.66 6.68 -1.27
CA GLY A 314 9.00 7.26 -1.41
C GLY A 314 9.21 8.48 -0.52
N ALA A 315 10.18 9.31 -0.90
CA ALA A 315 10.43 10.59 -0.24
C ALA A 315 9.39 11.67 -0.59
N GLY A 316 8.73 11.54 -1.74
CA GLY A 316 7.70 12.46 -2.23
C GLY A 316 6.28 12.02 -1.89
N ARG A 317 5.31 12.64 -2.59
CA ARG A 317 3.88 12.31 -2.46
C ARG A 317 3.45 11.12 -3.31
N LEU A 318 4.16 10.86 -4.42
CA LEU A 318 3.87 9.73 -5.29
C LEU A 318 4.00 8.43 -4.52
N GLY A 319 2.93 7.65 -4.50
CA GLY A 319 2.87 6.32 -3.89
C GLY A 319 2.25 5.30 -4.82
N LEU A 320 2.52 4.02 -4.54
CA LEU A 320 1.86 2.88 -5.17
C LEU A 320 1.02 2.17 -4.10
N TYR A 321 -0.25 1.98 -4.40
CA TYR A 321 -1.27 1.47 -3.50
C TYR A 321 -1.84 0.18 -4.07
N GLU A 322 -1.75 -0.90 -3.31
CA GLU A 322 -2.11 -2.24 -3.77
C GLU A 322 -2.60 -3.09 -2.59
N PRO A 323 -3.48 -4.08 -2.78
CA PRO A 323 -3.74 -5.06 -1.74
C PRO A 323 -2.48 -5.92 -1.50
N SER A 324 -2.35 -6.49 -0.31
CA SER A 324 -1.20 -7.36 0.00
C SER A 324 -1.30 -8.76 -0.59
N HIS A 325 -2.50 -9.16 -1.04
CA HIS A 325 -2.72 -10.47 -1.66
C HIS A 325 -2.27 -10.51 -3.13
N GLY A 326 -2.05 -11.72 -3.66
CA GLY A 326 -1.71 -11.95 -5.07
C GLY A 326 -2.93 -11.95 -6.01
N ALA A 327 -2.71 -12.44 -7.23
CA ALA A 327 -3.68 -12.40 -8.33
C ALA A 327 -4.83 -13.42 -8.25
N ALA A 328 -4.76 -14.42 -7.37
CA ALA A 328 -5.79 -15.47 -7.16
C ALA A 328 -6.47 -15.93 -8.47
N PRO A 329 -5.72 -16.46 -9.47
CA PRO A 329 -6.23 -16.76 -10.80
C PRO A 329 -7.31 -17.84 -10.83
N ASP A 330 -7.44 -18.64 -9.77
CA ASP A 330 -8.44 -19.68 -9.57
C ASP A 330 -9.86 -19.13 -9.36
N ILE A 331 -10.01 -17.91 -8.87
CA ILE A 331 -11.31 -17.23 -8.67
C ILE A 331 -11.52 -16.02 -9.59
N ALA A 332 -10.56 -15.73 -10.46
CA ALA A 332 -10.65 -14.60 -11.39
C ALA A 332 -11.86 -14.73 -12.34
N GLY A 333 -12.60 -13.62 -12.55
CA GLY A 333 -13.79 -13.57 -13.40
C GLY A 333 -15.04 -14.21 -12.78
N GLN A 334 -14.97 -14.63 -11.50
CA GLN A 334 -16.10 -15.29 -10.82
C GLN A 334 -16.91 -14.36 -9.88
N ASP A 335 -16.54 -13.09 -9.80
CA ASP A 335 -17.17 -12.10 -8.90
C ASP A 335 -17.18 -12.54 -7.42
N LYS A 336 -16.12 -13.21 -6.96
CA LYS A 336 -15.97 -13.77 -5.61
C LYS A 336 -14.92 -13.10 -4.76
N ALA A 337 -13.96 -12.40 -5.41
CA ALA A 337 -12.86 -11.75 -4.71
C ALA A 337 -13.35 -10.69 -3.72
N ASN A 338 -12.65 -10.57 -2.59
CA ASN A 338 -12.90 -9.49 -1.63
C ASN A 338 -12.21 -8.20 -2.10
N PRO A 339 -12.95 -7.11 -2.43
CA PRO A 339 -12.35 -5.88 -2.92
C PRO A 339 -11.89 -4.93 -1.79
N ILE A 340 -12.15 -5.27 -0.52
CA ILE A 340 -11.96 -4.37 0.62
C ILE A 340 -10.50 -3.94 0.76
N ALA A 341 -9.54 -4.86 0.59
CA ALA A 341 -8.12 -4.52 0.66
C ALA A 341 -7.72 -3.44 -0.36
N THR A 342 -8.21 -3.54 -1.60
CA THR A 342 -7.94 -2.53 -2.65
C THR A 342 -8.66 -1.22 -2.37
N ILE A 343 -9.89 -1.26 -1.86
CA ILE A 343 -10.66 -0.07 -1.45
C ILE A 343 -9.95 0.64 -0.30
N LEU A 344 -9.45 -0.09 0.71
CA LEU A 344 -8.67 0.49 1.80
C LEU A 344 -7.30 0.99 1.33
N SER A 345 -6.68 0.35 0.32
CA SER A 345 -5.46 0.87 -0.32
C SER A 345 -5.75 2.20 -1.04
N ALA A 346 -6.91 2.34 -1.67
CA ALA A 346 -7.36 3.62 -2.23
C ALA A 346 -7.62 4.68 -1.13
N ALA A 347 -8.11 4.30 0.05
CA ALA A 347 -8.19 5.21 1.20
C ALA A 347 -6.80 5.66 1.68
N MET A 348 -5.82 4.76 1.71
CA MET A 348 -4.42 5.14 1.98
C MET A 348 -3.88 6.10 0.91
N MET A 349 -4.24 5.91 -0.36
CA MET A 349 -3.88 6.84 -1.46
C MET A 349 -4.45 8.24 -1.22
N LEU A 350 -5.72 8.35 -0.84
CA LEU A 350 -6.34 9.62 -0.48
C LEU A 350 -5.57 10.31 0.66
N ARG A 351 -5.16 9.56 1.68
CA ARG A 351 -4.45 10.10 2.86
C ARG A 351 -3.01 10.49 2.56
N TYR A 352 -2.22 9.61 1.93
CA TYR A 352 -0.77 9.79 1.83
C TYR A 352 -0.32 10.54 0.58
N SER A 353 -0.97 10.37 -0.57
CA SER A 353 -0.62 11.08 -1.79
C SER A 353 -1.34 12.42 -1.92
N PHE A 354 -2.58 12.52 -1.42
CA PHE A 354 -3.45 13.67 -1.70
C PHE A 354 -3.76 14.54 -0.47
N ASP A 355 -3.33 14.14 0.74
CA ASP A 355 -3.66 14.81 2.02
C ASP A 355 -5.19 14.95 2.25
N LEU A 356 -5.98 13.99 1.75
CA LEU A 356 -7.43 13.94 1.87
C LEU A 356 -7.86 13.03 3.03
N ASP A 357 -7.49 13.39 4.27
CA ASP A 357 -7.75 12.58 5.47
C ASP A 357 -9.24 12.36 5.74
N LYS A 358 -10.07 13.36 5.47
CA LYS A 358 -11.52 13.30 5.69
C LYS A 358 -12.19 12.30 4.74
N GLU A 359 -11.78 12.30 3.49
CA GLU A 359 -12.25 11.41 2.45
C GLU A 359 -11.78 9.97 2.71
N ALA A 360 -10.52 9.81 3.10
CA ALA A 360 -9.98 8.52 3.51
C ALA A 360 -10.76 7.94 4.70
N ALA A 361 -11.01 8.73 5.73
CA ALA A 361 -11.80 8.31 6.89
C ALA A 361 -13.26 7.95 6.52
N ALA A 362 -13.86 8.63 5.54
CA ALA A 362 -15.19 8.30 5.06
C ALA A 362 -15.23 6.93 4.38
N VAL A 363 -14.21 6.59 3.57
CA VAL A 363 -14.10 5.26 2.94
C VAL A 363 -13.91 4.17 4.01
N GLU A 364 -13.03 4.39 4.99
CA GLU A 364 -12.80 3.46 6.10
C GLU A 364 -14.08 3.24 6.94
N ALA A 365 -14.82 4.31 7.20
CA ALA A 365 -16.11 4.23 7.90
C ALA A 365 -17.18 3.49 7.09
N ALA A 366 -17.23 3.68 5.77
CA ALA A 366 -18.12 2.96 4.88
C ALA A 366 -17.84 1.45 4.88
N VAL A 367 -16.58 1.05 4.79
CA VAL A 367 -16.17 -0.37 4.93
C VAL A 367 -16.63 -0.94 6.26
N LYS A 368 -16.37 -0.23 7.38
CA LYS A 368 -16.79 -0.66 8.70
C LYS A 368 -18.30 -0.80 8.81
N SER A 369 -19.08 0.13 8.24
CA SER A 369 -20.55 0.08 8.24
C SER A 369 -21.08 -1.17 7.52
N VAL A 370 -20.57 -1.46 6.31
CA VAL A 370 -20.98 -2.65 5.53
C VAL A 370 -20.70 -3.93 6.31
N ILE A 371 -19.52 -4.03 6.95
CA ILE A 371 -19.15 -5.18 7.78
C ILE A 371 -20.08 -5.28 8.99
N SER A 372 -20.39 -4.16 9.67
CA SER A 372 -21.28 -4.14 10.85
C SER A 372 -22.73 -4.51 10.52
N GLU A 373 -23.18 -4.25 9.30
CA GLU A 373 -24.51 -4.66 8.80
C GLU A 373 -24.58 -6.15 8.41
N GLY A 374 -23.47 -6.88 8.55
CA GLY A 374 -23.41 -8.32 8.35
C GLY A 374 -23.14 -8.76 6.90
N TYR A 375 -22.76 -7.84 5.99
CA TYR A 375 -22.39 -8.24 4.64
C TYR A 375 -20.96 -8.80 4.60
N ARG A 376 -20.76 -9.89 3.87
CA ARG A 376 -19.50 -10.63 3.80
C ARG A 376 -19.24 -11.15 2.39
N THR A 377 -18.01 -11.08 1.95
CA THR A 377 -17.51 -11.90 0.84
C THR A 377 -17.19 -13.32 1.34
N VAL A 378 -16.99 -14.26 0.42
CA VAL A 378 -16.85 -15.68 0.74
C VAL A 378 -15.69 -16.00 1.71
N ASP A 379 -14.61 -15.23 1.64
CA ASP A 379 -13.39 -15.38 2.44
C ASP A 379 -13.56 -15.00 3.92
N ILE A 380 -14.50 -14.09 4.22
CA ILE A 380 -14.82 -13.62 5.57
C ILE A 380 -16.23 -14.02 6.01
N MET A 381 -16.81 -15.04 5.36
CA MET A 381 -18.16 -15.49 5.64
C MET A 381 -18.25 -16.16 7.01
N ALA A 382 -19.36 -15.94 7.71
CA ALA A 382 -19.69 -16.57 8.97
C ALA A 382 -21.21 -16.86 9.08
N ASP A 383 -21.59 -17.72 10.01
CA ASP A 383 -22.99 -18.08 10.22
C ASP A 383 -23.88 -16.86 10.51
N GLY A 384 -25.03 -16.78 9.86
CA GLY A 384 -25.98 -15.69 10.02
C GLY A 384 -25.63 -14.40 9.25
N MET A 385 -24.51 -14.38 8.55
CA MET A 385 -24.11 -13.23 7.73
C MET A 385 -24.70 -13.30 6.30
N LYS A 386 -24.68 -12.15 5.61
CA LYS A 386 -25.21 -12.00 4.25
C LYS A 386 -24.06 -12.09 3.25
N GLN A 387 -23.99 -13.18 2.50
CA GLN A 387 -22.97 -13.31 1.46
C GLN A 387 -23.25 -12.36 0.30
N VAL A 388 -22.22 -11.66 -0.16
CA VAL A 388 -22.24 -10.77 -1.32
C VAL A 388 -21.06 -11.06 -2.25
N SER A 389 -21.23 -10.68 -3.52
CA SER A 389 -20.16 -10.78 -4.51
C SER A 389 -19.17 -9.61 -4.42
N THR A 390 -18.08 -9.66 -5.21
CA THR A 390 -17.12 -8.57 -5.37
C THR A 390 -17.81 -7.26 -5.74
N THR A 391 -18.65 -7.32 -6.78
CA THR A 391 -19.39 -6.16 -7.28
C THR A 391 -20.36 -5.60 -6.24
N GLN A 392 -21.14 -6.47 -5.59
CA GLN A 392 -22.08 -6.06 -4.56
C GLN A 392 -21.38 -5.43 -3.34
N MET A 393 -20.23 -5.96 -2.94
CA MET A 393 -19.43 -5.37 -1.85
C MET A 393 -18.97 -3.96 -2.20
N GLY A 394 -18.47 -3.74 -3.42
CA GLY A 394 -18.08 -2.42 -3.90
C GLY A 394 -19.24 -1.43 -3.96
N ASP A 395 -20.41 -1.85 -4.44
CA ASP A 395 -21.63 -1.03 -4.48
C ASP A 395 -22.06 -0.60 -3.08
N LEU A 396 -22.14 -1.57 -2.15
CA LEU A 396 -22.54 -1.31 -0.76
C LEU A 396 -21.60 -0.32 -0.05
N ILE A 397 -20.28 -0.41 -0.30
CA ILE A 397 -19.30 0.53 0.26
C ILE A 397 -19.49 1.91 -0.38
N ALA A 398 -19.60 1.99 -1.71
CA ALA A 398 -19.78 3.27 -2.42
C ALA A 398 -21.06 4.01 -1.97
N GLU A 399 -22.16 3.30 -1.73
CA GLU A 399 -23.41 3.89 -1.23
C GLU A 399 -23.27 4.53 0.16
N ARG A 400 -22.29 4.10 0.98
CA ARG A 400 -22.09 4.57 2.36
C ARG A 400 -21.00 5.62 2.49
N VAL A 401 -20.22 5.85 1.44
CA VAL A 401 -19.32 7.00 1.34
C VAL A 401 -20.12 8.28 1.15
#